data_76439fd486bfd0f900842a759d7407ef
#
_entry.id   76439fd486bfd0f900842a759d7407ef
#
_cell.length_a   1.000
_cell.length_b   1.000
_cell.length_c   1.000
_cell.angle_alpha   90.00
_cell.angle_beta   90.00
_cell.angle_gamma   90.00
#
_symmetry.space_group_name_H-M   'P 1'
#
loop_
_entity.id
_entity.type
_entity.pdbx_description
1 polymer ?
#
loop_
_entity_poly.entity_id
_entity_poly.type
_entity_poly.pdbx_seq_one_letter_code
_entity_poly.pdbx_strand_id
1 'polypeptide(L)'
;ITEGTSVVRTGKRAGIGVTQKMIGRVVGALGNPIDGGDPLTAEDYFPIEHEAPGVAYRKSVNVPLQTGILSIDSMFPIGRGQRELIIGDRQTGKTSIAVDTIINQKGQNVICIYVAIGQKSSTVAKIVSTLKKNGAMEYTIVMSASASEPAPVQYIAPYAGTAIAEYFMSQGKDVLIVYDDLSKHAVAYLSLIHISEPTRLLSIS
;
A
#
# COMPACT_ATOMS: atom_id res chain seq x y z
N ILE A 1 4.78 5.95 -23.89
CA ILE A 1 5.63 5.18 -24.82
C ILE A 1 5.00 5.37 -26.19
N THR A 2 5.78 5.84 -27.15
CA THR A 2 5.39 6.05 -28.54
C THR A 2 6.14 5.07 -29.44
N GLU A 3 5.64 4.86 -30.65
CA GLU A 3 6.33 4.04 -31.65
C GLU A 3 7.76 4.55 -31.89
N GLY A 4 8.74 3.66 -31.95
CA GLY A 4 10.16 4.01 -32.09
C GLY A 4 10.89 4.31 -30.78
N THR A 5 10.22 4.27 -29.62
CA THR A 5 10.89 4.44 -28.31
C THR A 5 11.84 3.28 -28.02
N SER A 6 13.12 3.58 -27.72
CA SER A 6 14.09 2.57 -27.32
C SER A 6 13.82 2.06 -25.92
N VAL A 7 13.83 0.73 -25.73
CA VAL A 7 13.69 0.08 -24.42
C VAL A 7 14.98 -0.66 -24.08
N VAL A 8 15.55 -0.34 -22.93
CA VAL A 8 16.79 -0.97 -22.44
C VAL A 8 16.46 -1.83 -21.22
N ARG A 9 16.87 -3.09 -21.27
CA ARG A 9 16.69 -4.02 -20.15
C ARG A 9 17.64 -3.64 -19.00
N THR A 10 17.10 -3.45 -17.80
CA THR A 10 17.90 -3.13 -16.59
C THR A 10 18.61 -4.34 -15.99
N GLY A 11 18.21 -5.57 -16.34
CA GLY A 11 18.70 -6.80 -15.74
C GLY A 11 18.22 -7.07 -14.29
N LYS A 12 17.46 -6.15 -13.70
CA LYS A 12 16.90 -6.28 -12.36
C LYS A 12 15.44 -6.71 -12.44
N ARG A 13 14.95 -7.46 -11.45
CA ARG A 13 13.52 -7.73 -11.26
C ARG A 13 12.81 -6.41 -10.91
N ALA A 14 11.54 -6.30 -11.25
CA ALA A 14 10.73 -5.17 -10.81
C ALA A 14 10.69 -5.14 -9.26
N GLY A 15 10.98 -4.00 -8.67
CA GLY A 15 11.07 -3.85 -7.22
C GLY A 15 11.14 -2.39 -6.82
N ILE A 16 11.15 -2.17 -5.52
CA ILE A 16 11.20 -0.84 -4.90
C ILE A 16 12.43 -0.72 -4.01
N GLY A 17 13.10 0.43 -4.06
CA GLY A 17 14.13 0.78 -3.09
C GLY A 17 13.50 1.10 -1.75
N VAL A 18 14.04 0.51 -0.68
CA VAL A 18 13.50 0.64 0.67
C VAL A 18 14.55 1.15 1.65
N THR A 19 14.11 1.89 2.66
CA THR A 19 14.95 2.44 3.73
C THR A 19 14.13 2.72 4.96
N GLN A 20 14.72 2.65 6.15
CA GLN A 20 14.06 3.04 7.39
C GLN A 20 13.62 4.51 7.40
N LYS A 21 14.29 5.37 6.62
CA LYS A 21 13.94 6.79 6.48
C LYS A 21 12.60 7.06 5.78
N MET A 22 11.92 6.02 5.29
CA MET A 22 10.55 6.13 4.77
C MET A 22 9.52 6.36 5.87
N ILE A 23 9.82 6.00 7.12
CA ILE A 23 8.90 6.25 8.24
C ILE A 23 8.70 7.77 8.40
N GLY A 24 7.45 8.18 8.53
CA GLY A 24 7.06 9.59 8.61
C GLY A 24 6.92 10.30 7.27
N ARG A 25 7.21 9.64 6.16
CA ARG A 25 7.22 10.22 4.82
C ARG A 25 5.99 9.85 3.99
N VAL A 26 5.75 10.65 2.97
CA VAL A 26 4.78 10.35 1.92
C VAL A 26 5.54 10.02 0.64
N VAL A 27 5.33 8.80 0.13
CA VAL A 27 6.04 8.27 -1.04
C VAL A 27 5.08 7.88 -2.15
N GLY A 28 5.55 7.96 -3.38
CA GLY A 28 4.84 7.43 -4.55
C GLY A 28 5.00 5.89 -4.67
N ALA A 29 4.24 5.29 -5.58
CA ALA A 29 4.29 3.84 -5.82
C ALA A 29 5.65 3.35 -6.35
N LEU A 30 6.51 4.23 -6.81
CA LEU A 30 7.88 3.92 -7.24
C LEU A 30 8.93 4.16 -6.13
N GLY A 31 8.51 4.52 -4.92
CA GLY A 31 9.39 4.78 -3.78
C GLY A 31 9.98 6.18 -3.69
N ASN A 32 9.68 7.06 -4.66
CA ASN A 32 10.12 8.44 -4.63
C ASN A 32 9.32 9.26 -3.60
N PRO A 33 9.96 10.15 -2.82
CA PRO A 33 9.24 11.04 -1.91
C PRO A 33 8.41 12.06 -2.70
N ILE A 34 7.18 12.30 -2.23
CA ILE A 34 6.24 13.25 -2.83
C ILE A 34 5.78 14.32 -1.83
N ASP A 35 6.38 14.35 -0.66
CA ASP A 35 6.09 15.28 0.43
C ASP A 35 6.94 16.54 0.43
N GLY A 36 7.77 16.75 -0.62
CA GLY A 36 8.68 17.88 -0.73
C GLY A 36 9.92 17.78 0.16
N GLY A 37 10.13 16.69 0.88
CA GLY A 37 11.33 16.46 1.68
C GLY A 37 12.51 15.93 0.85
N ASP A 38 13.63 15.71 1.53
CA ASP A 38 14.88 15.24 0.91
C ASP A 38 14.69 13.90 0.18
N PRO A 39 15.46 13.67 -0.90
CA PRO A 39 15.48 12.39 -1.60
C PRO A 39 15.82 11.23 -0.66
N LEU A 40 15.14 10.11 -0.84
CA LEU A 40 15.39 8.89 -0.07
C LEU A 40 16.45 8.05 -0.79
N THR A 41 17.55 7.78 -0.11
CA THR A 41 18.55 6.82 -0.59
C THR A 41 18.13 5.43 -0.14
N ALA A 42 17.93 4.53 -1.09
CA ALA A 42 17.59 3.15 -0.79
C ALA A 42 18.74 2.46 -0.04
N GLU A 43 18.41 1.75 1.03
CA GLU A 43 19.33 0.90 1.79
C GLU A 43 19.31 -0.53 1.24
N ASP A 44 18.15 -0.94 0.74
CA ASP A 44 17.93 -2.27 0.17
C ASP A 44 16.93 -2.19 -1.00
N TYR A 45 16.73 -3.30 -1.69
CA TYR A 45 15.84 -3.38 -2.84
C TYR A 45 14.96 -4.62 -2.75
N PHE A 46 13.66 -4.40 -2.58
CA PHE A 46 12.68 -5.47 -2.45
C PHE A 46 11.87 -5.65 -3.74
N PRO A 47 11.72 -6.88 -4.25
CA PRO A 47 10.91 -7.16 -5.42
C PRO A 47 9.44 -6.90 -5.08
N ILE A 48 8.69 -6.36 -6.06
CA ILE A 48 7.23 -6.15 -5.90
C ILE A 48 6.42 -7.43 -6.14
N GLU A 49 7.03 -8.44 -6.75
CA GLU A 49 6.44 -9.76 -6.95
C GLU A 49 7.41 -10.84 -6.52
N HIS A 50 6.98 -11.70 -5.60
CA HIS A 50 7.67 -12.91 -5.19
C HIS A 50 6.68 -13.94 -4.65
N GLU A 51 7.10 -15.18 -4.54
CA GLU A 51 6.28 -16.25 -3.98
C GLU A 51 6.01 -16.03 -2.49
N ALA A 52 4.75 -16.18 -2.10
CA ALA A 52 4.38 -16.13 -0.69
C ALA A 52 4.94 -17.34 0.08
N PRO A 53 5.30 -17.18 1.36
CA PRO A 53 5.73 -18.29 2.19
C PRO A 53 4.69 -19.41 2.23
N GLY A 54 5.14 -20.65 2.02
CA GLY A 54 4.29 -21.84 2.12
C GLY A 54 3.66 -21.99 3.51
N VAL A 55 2.60 -22.79 3.60
CA VAL A 55 1.83 -22.97 4.85
C VAL A 55 2.72 -23.43 6.02
N ALA A 56 3.71 -24.27 5.76
CA ALA A 56 4.64 -24.78 6.78
C ALA A 56 5.52 -23.70 7.43
N TYR A 57 5.76 -22.59 6.73
CA TYR A 57 6.60 -21.49 7.20
C TYR A 57 5.80 -20.35 7.85
N ARG A 58 4.46 -20.43 7.85
CA ARG A 58 3.62 -19.40 8.43
C ARG A 58 3.54 -19.54 9.94
N LYS A 59 3.75 -18.44 10.65
CA LYS A 59 3.57 -18.37 12.09
C LYS A 59 2.07 -18.35 12.43
N SER A 60 1.68 -19.04 13.49
CA SER A 60 0.31 -19.00 14.01
C SER A 60 -0.06 -17.59 14.49
N VAL A 61 -1.29 -17.17 14.19
CA VAL A 61 -1.83 -15.89 14.64
C VAL A 61 -2.33 -16.05 16.08
N ASN A 62 -1.59 -15.51 17.04
CA ASN A 62 -1.89 -15.65 18.49
C ASN A 62 -1.74 -14.35 19.27
N VAL A 63 -1.38 -13.25 18.59
CA VAL A 63 -1.23 -11.91 19.20
C VAL A 63 -2.29 -10.99 18.62
N PRO A 64 -3.16 -10.37 19.43
CA PRO A 64 -4.17 -9.45 18.93
C PRO A 64 -3.55 -8.15 18.43
N LEU A 65 -4.14 -7.60 17.37
CA LEU A 65 -3.96 -6.23 16.93
C LEU A 65 -5.11 -5.40 17.51
N GLN A 66 -4.81 -4.50 18.42
CA GLN A 66 -5.85 -3.64 19.01
C GLN A 66 -6.14 -2.48 18.04
N THR A 67 -7.37 -2.44 17.54
CA THR A 67 -7.83 -1.38 16.65
C THR A 67 -8.24 -0.13 17.42
N GLY A 68 -8.55 -0.27 18.73
CA GLY A 68 -9.12 0.78 19.58
C GLY A 68 -10.63 0.98 19.32
N ILE A 69 -11.24 0.17 18.48
CA ILE A 69 -12.68 0.19 18.20
C ILE A 69 -13.33 -0.95 18.98
N LEU A 70 -14.08 -0.61 20.02
CA LEU A 70 -14.62 -1.57 20.99
C LEU A 70 -15.40 -2.72 20.32
N SER A 71 -16.21 -2.42 19.32
CA SER A 71 -17.01 -3.44 18.61
C SER A 71 -16.14 -4.45 17.84
N ILE A 72 -15.00 -4.02 17.31
CA ILE A 72 -14.07 -4.91 16.62
C ILE A 72 -13.27 -5.71 17.65
N ASP A 73 -12.62 -5.02 18.57
CA ASP A 73 -11.70 -5.65 19.52
C ASP A 73 -12.37 -6.63 20.47
N SER A 74 -13.67 -6.43 20.78
CA SER A 74 -14.43 -7.32 21.69
C SER A 74 -15.15 -8.47 20.99
N MET A 75 -15.62 -8.28 19.75
CA MET A 75 -16.46 -9.29 19.07
C MET A 75 -15.73 -10.02 17.94
N PHE A 76 -14.84 -9.32 17.23
CA PHE A 76 -14.12 -9.83 16.06
C PHE A 76 -12.65 -9.39 16.10
N PRO A 77 -11.88 -9.79 17.13
CA PRO A 77 -10.53 -9.32 17.30
C PRO A 77 -9.65 -9.71 16.12
N ILE A 78 -8.90 -8.74 15.60
CA ILE A 78 -7.94 -8.95 14.52
C ILE A 78 -6.61 -9.40 15.11
N GLY A 79 -6.00 -10.42 14.53
CA GLY A 79 -4.69 -10.90 14.97
C GLY A 79 -3.54 -10.37 14.10
N ARG A 80 -2.35 -10.21 14.69
CA ARG A 80 -1.14 -9.86 13.94
C ARG A 80 -0.77 -11.00 12.99
N GLY A 81 -0.79 -10.72 11.70
CA GLY A 81 -0.66 -11.71 10.61
C GLY A 81 -1.98 -12.08 9.94
N GLN A 82 -3.10 -11.55 10.41
CA GLN A 82 -4.41 -11.73 9.80
C GLN A 82 -4.61 -10.74 8.64
N ARG A 83 -5.49 -11.13 7.71
CA ARG A 83 -6.01 -10.26 6.65
C ARG A 83 -7.47 -10.02 6.91
N GLU A 84 -7.87 -8.75 6.92
CA GLU A 84 -9.22 -8.32 7.19
C GLU A 84 -9.75 -7.48 6.03
N LEU A 85 -11.01 -7.70 5.64
CA LEU A 85 -11.69 -6.94 4.61
C LEU A 85 -12.75 -6.03 5.22
N ILE A 86 -12.61 -4.72 4.99
CA ILE A 86 -13.64 -3.73 5.34
C ILE A 86 -14.43 -3.43 4.06
N ILE A 87 -15.67 -3.92 4.00
CA ILE A 87 -16.57 -3.75 2.86
C ILE A 87 -17.76 -2.86 3.24
N GLY A 88 -18.22 -2.05 2.31
CA GLY A 88 -19.39 -1.19 2.48
C GLY A 88 -19.47 -0.14 1.37
N ASP A 89 -20.59 0.56 1.30
CA ASP A 89 -20.84 1.61 0.32
C ASP A 89 -19.93 2.83 0.49
N ARG A 90 -20.00 3.75 -0.47
CA ARG A 90 -19.25 5.01 -0.36
C ARG A 90 -19.68 5.79 0.88
N GLN A 91 -18.74 6.46 1.54
CA GLN A 91 -18.97 7.32 2.71
C GLN A 91 -19.50 6.61 3.96
N THR A 92 -19.38 5.28 4.07
CA THR A 92 -19.79 4.51 5.25
C THR A 92 -18.74 4.47 6.38
N GLY A 93 -17.64 5.21 6.26
CA GLY A 93 -16.63 5.28 7.31
C GLY A 93 -15.48 4.26 7.21
N LYS A 94 -15.36 3.51 6.10
CA LYS A 94 -14.26 2.52 5.92
C LYS A 94 -12.87 3.11 6.17
N THR A 95 -12.58 4.24 5.55
CA THR A 95 -11.29 4.96 5.72
C THR A 95 -11.12 5.44 7.16
N SER A 96 -12.19 5.85 7.85
CA SER A 96 -12.10 6.27 9.25
C SER A 96 -11.67 5.11 10.15
N ILE A 97 -12.26 3.93 9.99
CA ILE A 97 -11.86 2.72 10.72
C ILE A 97 -10.36 2.44 10.52
N ALA A 98 -9.88 2.50 9.30
CA ALA A 98 -8.48 2.27 8.98
C ALA A 98 -7.54 3.32 9.60
N VAL A 99 -7.89 4.61 9.49
CA VAL A 99 -7.10 5.71 10.04
C VAL A 99 -7.09 5.67 11.56
N ASP A 100 -8.24 5.42 12.21
CA ASP A 100 -8.33 5.30 13.66
C ASP A 100 -7.52 4.10 14.17
N THR A 101 -7.55 2.97 13.45
CA THR A 101 -6.70 1.81 13.76
C THR A 101 -5.22 2.17 13.71
N ILE A 102 -4.77 2.94 12.70
CA ILE A 102 -3.39 3.41 12.60
C ILE A 102 -3.05 4.31 13.79
N ILE A 103 -3.90 5.28 14.13
CA ILE A 103 -3.69 6.20 15.26
C ILE A 103 -3.54 5.42 16.57
N ASN A 104 -4.33 4.38 16.76
CA ASN A 104 -4.33 3.57 17.96
C ASN A 104 -3.13 2.60 18.07
N GLN A 105 -2.27 2.51 17.04
CA GLN A 105 -1.00 1.76 17.14
C GLN A 105 0.10 2.51 17.91
N LYS A 106 -0.17 3.73 18.41
CA LYS A 106 0.80 4.48 19.18
C LYS A 106 1.28 3.67 20.39
N GLY A 107 2.58 3.45 20.50
CA GLY A 107 3.18 2.67 21.58
C GLY A 107 3.05 1.15 21.46
N GLN A 108 2.44 0.62 20.40
CA GLN A 108 2.26 -0.83 20.18
C GLN A 108 3.44 -1.48 19.44
N ASN A 109 4.48 -0.74 19.10
CA ASN A 109 5.64 -1.19 18.32
C ASN A 109 5.24 -1.81 16.98
N VAL A 110 4.26 -1.21 16.30
CA VAL A 110 3.77 -1.59 14.98
C VAL A 110 4.09 -0.48 14.00
N ILE A 111 4.71 -0.82 12.88
CA ILE A 111 4.90 0.12 11.76
C ILE A 111 3.64 0.08 10.91
N CYS A 112 3.10 1.24 10.60
CA CYS A 112 1.90 1.35 9.78
C CYS A 112 2.25 1.81 8.36
N ILE A 113 1.58 1.23 7.37
CA ILE A 113 1.70 1.63 5.96
C ILE A 113 0.29 1.87 5.44
N TYR A 114 0.02 3.10 5.03
CA TYR A 114 -1.24 3.45 4.39
C TYR A 114 -1.04 3.62 2.89
N VAL A 115 -1.64 2.74 2.10
CA VAL A 115 -1.54 2.75 0.63
C VAL A 115 -2.81 3.32 0.03
N ALA A 116 -2.75 4.57 -0.41
CA ALA A 116 -3.83 5.27 -1.11
C ALA A 116 -3.79 4.94 -2.60
N ILE A 117 -4.81 4.26 -3.11
CA ILE A 117 -4.89 3.80 -4.50
C ILE A 117 -5.99 4.57 -5.22
N GLY A 118 -5.65 5.30 -6.28
CA GLY A 118 -6.59 6.04 -7.12
C GLY A 118 -7.40 7.10 -6.36
N GLN A 119 -6.89 7.60 -5.24
CA GLN A 119 -7.51 8.67 -4.47
C GLN A 119 -7.10 10.05 -4.99
N LYS A 120 -7.93 11.06 -4.69
CA LYS A 120 -7.57 12.46 -4.95
C LYS A 120 -6.46 12.90 -4.00
N SER A 121 -5.47 13.63 -4.51
CA SER A 121 -4.35 14.14 -3.69
C SER A 121 -4.82 14.95 -2.48
N SER A 122 -5.93 15.71 -2.62
CA SER A 122 -6.53 16.45 -1.51
C SER A 122 -7.07 15.55 -0.39
N THR A 123 -7.56 14.35 -0.72
CA THR A 123 -8.02 13.35 0.27
C THR A 123 -6.82 12.78 1.02
N VAL A 124 -5.77 12.40 0.29
CA VAL A 124 -4.53 11.90 0.90
C VAL A 124 -3.90 12.96 1.81
N ALA A 125 -3.87 14.22 1.38
CA ALA A 125 -3.35 15.33 2.19
C ALA A 125 -4.13 15.51 3.51
N LYS A 126 -5.47 15.34 3.50
CA LYS A 126 -6.28 15.36 4.72
C LYS A 126 -5.94 14.21 5.67
N ILE A 127 -5.74 13.00 5.14
CA ILE A 127 -5.35 11.83 5.95
C ILE A 127 -3.98 12.07 6.57
N VAL A 128 -2.99 12.51 5.79
CA VAL A 128 -1.65 12.85 6.29
C VAL A 128 -1.72 13.93 7.38
N SER A 129 -2.55 14.96 7.19
CA SER A 129 -2.77 16.00 8.20
C SER A 129 -3.36 15.43 9.49
N THR A 130 -4.34 14.54 9.38
CA THR A 130 -4.94 13.86 10.54
C THR A 130 -3.92 12.99 11.27
N LEU A 131 -3.14 12.19 10.55
CA LEU A 131 -2.07 11.37 11.14
C LEU A 131 -1.01 12.22 11.82
N LYS A 132 -0.57 13.33 11.19
CA LYS A 132 0.37 14.29 11.78
C LYS A 132 -0.17 14.90 13.08
N LYS A 133 -1.42 15.35 13.07
CA LYS A 133 -2.08 15.97 14.24
C LYS A 133 -2.12 15.03 15.44
N ASN A 134 -2.27 13.72 15.20
CA ASN A 134 -2.32 12.71 16.26
C ASN A 134 -0.94 12.08 16.57
N GLY A 135 0.15 12.57 15.95
CA GLY A 135 1.50 12.04 16.16
C GLY A 135 1.73 10.65 15.53
N ALA A 136 0.79 10.18 14.69
CA ALA A 136 0.86 8.85 14.10
C ALA A 136 1.87 8.74 12.94
N MET A 137 2.31 9.86 12.37
CA MET A 137 3.36 9.85 11.34
C MET A 137 4.71 9.37 11.85
N GLU A 138 4.97 9.38 13.16
CA GLU A 138 6.23 8.89 13.74
C GLU A 138 6.48 7.39 13.48
N TYR A 139 5.42 6.63 13.19
CA TYR A 139 5.49 5.18 12.90
C TYR A 139 4.72 4.79 11.63
N THR A 140 4.32 5.78 10.81
CA THR A 140 3.50 5.55 9.62
C THR A 140 4.21 6.00 8.36
N ILE A 141 4.11 5.19 7.32
CA ILE A 141 4.48 5.50 5.94
C ILE A 141 3.18 5.68 5.15
N VAL A 142 3.06 6.75 4.39
CA VAL A 142 1.94 6.93 3.48
C VAL A 142 2.43 6.75 2.05
N MET A 143 1.87 5.77 1.33
CA MET A 143 2.10 5.61 -0.10
C MET A 143 0.90 6.14 -0.87
N SER A 144 1.13 6.92 -1.90
CA SER A 144 0.06 7.47 -2.73
C SER A 144 0.30 7.17 -4.21
N ALA A 145 -0.69 6.53 -4.82
CA ALA A 145 -0.87 6.45 -6.26
C ALA A 145 -2.17 7.17 -6.60
N SER A 146 -2.07 8.45 -6.99
CA SER A 146 -3.22 9.32 -7.16
C SER A 146 -4.09 8.93 -8.37
N ALA A 147 -5.34 9.39 -8.38
CA ALA A 147 -6.26 9.16 -9.51
C ALA A 147 -5.79 9.80 -10.83
N SER A 148 -4.86 10.76 -10.77
CA SER A 148 -4.27 11.41 -11.95
C SER A 148 -3.05 10.68 -12.49
N GLU A 149 -2.54 9.69 -11.78
CA GLU A 149 -1.41 8.88 -12.24
C GLU A 149 -1.84 7.79 -13.22
N PRO A 150 -0.95 7.36 -14.12
CA PRO A 150 -1.25 6.28 -15.07
C PRO A 150 -1.70 4.99 -14.38
N ALA A 151 -2.58 4.22 -15.03
CA ALA A 151 -3.08 2.95 -14.50
C ALA A 151 -1.98 1.97 -14.07
N PRO A 152 -0.84 1.80 -14.77
CA PRO A 152 0.26 0.97 -14.31
C PRO A 152 0.81 1.36 -12.93
N VAL A 153 0.88 2.64 -12.61
CA VAL A 153 1.36 3.14 -11.31
C VAL A 153 0.36 2.81 -10.21
N GLN A 154 -0.93 2.98 -10.48
CA GLN A 154 -1.98 2.58 -9.54
C GLN A 154 -2.02 1.05 -9.34
N TYR A 155 -1.76 0.28 -10.40
CA TYR A 155 -1.69 -1.17 -10.34
C TYR A 155 -0.56 -1.68 -9.45
N ILE A 156 0.64 -1.12 -9.54
CA ILE A 156 1.79 -1.59 -8.74
C ILE A 156 1.76 -1.11 -7.29
N ALA A 157 0.97 -0.09 -6.95
CA ALA A 157 0.98 0.51 -5.62
C ALA A 157 0.76 -0.49 -4.46
N PRO A 158 -0.22 -1.41 -4.47
CA PRO A 158 -0.38 -2.36 -3.39
C PRO A 158 0.81 -3.32 -3.28
N TYR A 159 1.42 -3.73 -4.37
CA TYR A 159 2.60 -4.59 -4.39
C TYR A 159 3.83 -3.85 -3.84
N ALA A 160 4.04 -2.61 -4.25
CA ALA A 160 5.11 -1.76 -3.74
C ALA A 160 4.95 -1.49 -2.23
N GLY A 161 3.72 -1.22 -1.77
CA GLY A 161 3.41 -1.08 -0.34
C GLY A 161 3.69 -2.36 0.44
N THR A 162 3.36 -3.52 -0.14
CA THR A 162 3.68 -4.83 0.46
C THR A 162 5.19 -5.05 0.54
N ALA A 163 5.94 -4.73 -0.51
CA ALA A 163 7.41 -4.86 -0.52
C ALA A 163 8.07 -4.00 0.58
N ILE A 164 7.56 -2.79 0.84
CA ILE A 164 8.01 -1.98 1.98
C ILE A 164 7.65 -2.67 3.31
N ALA A 165 6.45 -3.24 3.43
CA ALA A 165 6.04 -3.98 4.64
C ALA A 165 6.99 -5.15 4.91
N GLU A 166 7.31 -5.92 3.90
CA GLU A 166 8.19 -7.09 3.98
C GLU A 166 9.62 -6.73 4.36
N TYR A 167 10.13 -5.59 3.91
CA TYR A 167 11.42 -5.07 4.38
C TYR A 167 11.43 -4.89 5.91
N PHE A 168 10.40 -4.29 6.49
CA PHE A 168 10.33 -4.14 7.95
C PHE A 168 10.06 -5.48 8.65
N MET A 169 9.26 -6.35 8.07
CA MET A 169 9.02 -7.70 8.60
C MET A 169 10.30 -8.55 8.60
N SER A 170 11.17 -8.42 7.60
CA SER A 170 12.47 -9.10 7.56
C SER A 170 13.40 -8.67 8.70
N GLN A 171 13.17 -7.48 9.28
CA GLN A 171 13.87 -6.98 10.46
C GLN A 171 13.17 -7.35 11.78
N GLY A 172 12.16 -8.23 11.74
CA GLY A 172 11.41 -8.68 12.93
C GLY A 172 10.42 -7.65 13.47
N LYS A 173 10.01 -6.65 12.67
CA LYS A 173 8.99 -5.68 13.05
C LYS A 173 7.59 -6.18 12.69
N ASP A 174 6.62 -5.87 13.52
CA ASP A 174 5.22 -6.02 13.17
C ASP A 174 4.76 -4.87 12.28
N VAL A 175 4.02 -5.18 11.24
CA VAL A 175 3.55 -4.19 10.26
C VAL A 175 2.04 -4.29 10.07
N LEU A 176 1.37 -3.16 10.14
CA LEU A 176 -0.02 -2.98 9.72
C LEU A 176 -0.03 -2.28 8.37
N ILE A 177 -0.55 -2.95 7.34
CA ILE A 177 -0.74 -2.33 6.03
C ILE A 177 -2.22 -2.16 5.72
N VAL A 178 -2.58 -0.98 5.23
CA VAL A 178 -3.94 -0.63 4.80
C VAL A 178 -3.93 -0.29 3.32
N TYR A 179 -4.80 -0.94 2.54
CA TYR A 179 -5.02 -0.62 1.12
C TYR A 179 -6.36 0.10 0.96
N ASP A 180 -6.35 1.36 0.58
CA ASP A 180 -7.54 2.19 0.40
C ASP A 180 -7.55 2.83 -1.00
N ASP A 181 -8.30 2.30 -2.00
CA ASP A 181 -9.11 1.09 -1.91
C ASP A 181 -8.75 0.10 -3.04
N LEU A 182 -8.96 -1.18 -2.78
CA LEU A 182 -8.71 -2.25 -3.76
C LEU A 182 -9.71 -2.26 -4.93
N SER A 183 -10.87 -1.59 -4.82
CA SER A 183 -11.79 -1.43 -5.96
C SER A 183 -11.14 -0.58 -7.05
N LYS A 184 -10.41 0.48 -6.67
CA LYS A 184 -9.63 1.31 -7.61
C LYS A 184 -8.48 0.53 -8.24
N HIS A 185 -7.81 -0.31 -7.44
CA HIS A 185 -6.79 -1.23 -7.96
C HIS A 185 -7.37 -2.18 -9.01
N ALA A 186 -8.55 -2.78 -8.77
CA ALA A 186 -9.21 -3.64 -9.75
C ALA A 186 -9.55 -2.90 -11.05
N VAL A 187 -10.01 -1.64 -10.96
CA VAL A 187 -10.25 -0.80 -12.15
C VAL A 187 -8.97 -0.54 -12.92
N ALA A 188 -7.86 -0.24 -12.23
CA ALA A 188 -6.56 -0.06 -12.88
C ALA A 188 -6.09 -1.34 -13.58
N TYR A 189 -6.25 -2.50 -12.93
CA TYR A 189 -5.95 -3.80 -13.52
C TYR A 189 -6.74 -4.06 -14.80
N LEU A 190 -8.07 -3.87 -14.77
CA LEU A 190 -8.92 -4.03 -15.94
C LEU A 190 -8.53 -3.10 -17.09
N SER A 191 -8.13 -1.86 -16.78
CA SER A 191 -7.63 -0.93 -17.80
C SER A 191 -6.37 -1.47 -18.50
N LEU A 192 -5.47 -2.11 -17.76
CA LEU A 192 -4.24 -2.69 -18.33
C LEU A 192 -4.51 -3.87 -19.25
N ILE A 193 -5.41 -4.79 -18.89
CA ILE A 193 -5.74 -5.94 -19.71
C ILE A 193 -6.47 -5.52 -21.00
N HIS A 194 -7.30 -4.48 -20.94
CA HIS A 194 -7.96 -3.94 -22.15
C HIS A 194 -6.98 -3.27 -23.11
N ILE A 195 -5.89 -2.69 -22.61
CA ILE A 195 -4.82 -2.11 -23.43
C ILE A 195 -3.97 -3.21 -24.09
N SER A 196 -3.76 -4.32 -23.40
CA SER A 196 -2.89 -5.42 -23.85
C SER A 196 -3.61 -6.45 -24.73
N GLU A 197 -4.92 -6.53 -24.70
CA GLU A 197 -5.67 -7.39 -25.64
C GLU A 197 -5.72 -6.76 -27.03
N PRO A 198 -5.23 -7.44 -28.07
CA PRO A 198 -5.43 -6.97 -29.42
C PRO A 198 -6.92 -6.91 -29.70
N THR A 199 -7.42 -5.76 -30.11
CA THR A 199 -8.79 -5.58 -30.56
C THR A 199 -9.06 -6.61 -31.61
N ARG A 200 -9.81 -7.67 -31.31
CA ARG A 200 -10.36 -8.55 -32.34
C ARG A 200 -11.29 -7.69 -33.16
N LEU A 201 -10.82 -7.28 -34.31
CA LEU A 201 -11.68 -6.82 -35.36
C LEU A 201 -12.67 -7.96 -35.62
N LEU A 202 -13.89 -7.81 -35.13
CA LEU A 202 -15.00 -8.62 -35.60
C LEU A 202 -15.13 -8.33 -37.09
N SER A 203 -14.52 -9.18 -37.92
CA SER A 203 -14.84 -9.22 -39.34
C SER A 203 -16.28 -9.69 -39.43
N ILE A 204 -17.19 -8.73 -39.60
CA ILE A 204 -18.55 -9.03 -40.03
C ILE A 204 -18.41 -9.43 -41.48
N SER A 205 -18.50 -10.71 -41.75
CA SER A 205 -18.74 -11.27 -43.09
C SER A 205 -20.21 -11.21 -43.40
#